data_b891bbad25362ac8cfa95bf8e0cd4410
#
_entry.id   b891bbad25362ac8cfa95bf8e0cd4410
#
_cell.length_a   1.000
_cell.length_b   1.000
_cell.length_c   1.000
_cell.angle_alpha   90.00
_cell.angle_beta   90.00
_cell.angle_gamma   90.00
#
_symmetry.space_group_name_H-M   'P 1'
#
loop_
_entity.id
_entity.type
_entity.pdbx_description
1 polymer ?
#
loop_
_entity_poly.entity_id
_entity_poly.type
_entity_poly.pdbx_seq_one_letter_code
_entity_poly.pdbx_strand_id
1 'polypeptide(L)'
;INFYDSQLDIPKKIMSTHALESKKLICKVLKKKFNANVSITHSPNKSIRPIYNLCKLNARQIIENHLTKSDKYSFAFDDLNNYIGNQNKVRKIESYDVSHISGNHAVAACIVFLDTGPSKKEYRIFNIPKELSGNDVGSLEHVIKRRLKYYKDKKIKPDLILIDGGKNQLNYSQSVINSSIYKDIKVISIVKGINRIRATETVLSQEGIIEFHKDS
;
A
#
# COMPACT_ATOMS: atom_id res chain seq x y z
N ILE A 1 20.84 -12.83 2.16
CA ILE A 1 20.45 -13.88 3.13
C ILE A 1 18.93 -13.97 3.16
N ASN A 2 18.20 -12.87 3.30
CA ASN A 2 16.73 -12.82 3.41
C ASN A 2 16.00 -13.64 2.32
N PHE A 3 16.52 -13.66 1.09
CA PHE A 3 15.93 -14.48 0.01
C PHE A 3 15.91 -15.96 0.36
N TYR A 4 16.99 -16.49 0.96
CA TYR A 4 17.08 -17.89 1.34
C TYR A 4 16.41 -18.23 2.67
N ASP A 5 15.85 -17.23 3.39
CA ASP A 5 15.15 -17.49 4.65
C ASP A 5 13.83 -18.23 4.46
N SER A 6 13.19 -18.04 3.30
CA SER A 6 11.93 -18.69 2.93
C SER A 6 12.10 -19.90 1.99
N GLN A 7 13.34 -20.26 1.61
CA GLN A 7 13.59 -21.39 0.70
C GLN A 7 13.80 -22.72 1.47
N LEU A 8 13.38 -23.82 0.85
CA LEU A 8 13.54 -25.17 1.40
C LEU A 8 14.92 -25.76 1.09
N ASP A 9 15.55 -25.33 -0.02
CA ASP A 9 16.86 -25.77 -0.43
C ASP A 9 17.74 -24.62 -0.92
N ILE A 10 19.00 -24.89 -1.21
CA ILE A 10 19.98 -23.90 -1.63
C ILE A 10 20.89 -24.46 -2.74
N PRO A 11 21.21 -23.67 -3.79
CA PRO A 11 22.13 -24.09 -4.82
C PRO A 11 23.57 -24.23 -4.29
N LYS A 12 24.32 -25.19 -4.79
CA LYS A 12 25.72 -25.40 -4.43
C LYS A 12 26.61 -24.19 -4.76
N LYS A 13 26.22 -23.38 -5.75
CA LYS A 13 26.97 -22.21 -6.19
C LYS A 13 26.08 -21.00 -6.35
N ILE A 14 26.43 -19.93 -5.65
CA ILE A 14 25.77 -18.62 -5.73
C ILE A 14 26.72 -17.64 -6.40
N MET A 15 26.22 -16.82 -7.32
CA MET A 15 27.00 -15.78 -7.96
C MET A 15 26.51 -14.40 -7.51
N SER A 16 27.44 -13.57 -7.05
CA SER A 16 27.19 -12.20 -6.63
C SER A 16 27.71 -11.22 -7.68
N THR A 17 27.10 -10.04 -7.79
CA THR A 17 27.57 -8.96 -8.67
C THR A 17 28.84 -8.27 -8.16
N HIS A 18 29.10 -8.37 -6.86
CA HIS A 18 30.24 -7.76 -6.18
C HIS A 18 30.94 -8.76 -5.26
N ALA A 19 32.19 -8.49 -4.95
CA ALA A 19 32.88 -9.22 -3.90
C ALA A 19 32.19 -8.95 -2.54
N LEU A 20 31.94 -10.01 -1.79
CA LEU A 20 31.32 -9.88 -0.46
C LEU A 20 32.41 -9.95 0.61
N GLU A 21 32.54 -8.89 1.41
CA GLU A 21 33.51 -8.83 2.53
C GLU A 21 33.25 -9.96 3.53
N SER A 22 31.99 -10.23 3.86
CA SER A 22 31.58 -11.28 4.81
C SER A 22 31.34 -12.65 4.17
N LYS A 23 31.92 -12.93 3.00
CA LYS A 23 31.70 -14.19 2.24
C LYS A 23 31.84 -15.45 3.11
N LYS A 24 32.92 -15.55 3.90
CA LYS A 24 33.19 -16.72 4.76
C LYS A 24 32.08 -16.92 5.80
N LEU A 25 31.60 -15.83 6.41
CA LEU A 25 30.54 -15.88 7.40
C LEU A 25 29.21 -16.29 6.76
N ILE A 26 28.86 -15.71 5.63
CA ILE A 26 27.63 -16.04 4.87
C ILE A 26 27.63 -17.54 4.49
N CYS A 27 28.73 -18.04 3.94
CA CYS A 27 28.83 -19.47 3.60
C CYS A 27 28.68 -20.37 4.84
N LYS A 28 29.22 -19.96 5.99
CA LYS A 28 29.09 -20.71 7.25
C LYS A 28 27.65 -20.74 7.75
N VAL A 29 26.94 -19.62 7.70
CA VAL A 29 25.52 -19.51 8.08
C VAL A 29 24.65 -20.37 7.17
N LEU A 30 24.84 -20.26 5.85
CA LEU A 30 24.08 -21.05 4.87
C LEU A 30 24.35 -22.55 5.03
N LYS A 31 25.61 -22.95 5.25
CA LYS A 31 25.96 -24.34 5.55
C LYS A 31 25.24 -24.86 6.78
N LYS A 32 25.19 -24.09 7.87
CA LYS A 32 24.49 -24.48 9.10
C LYS A 32 22.98 -24.63 8.88
N LYS A 33 22.38 -23.71 8.10
CA LYS A 33 20.92 -23.69 7.86
C LYS A 33 20.46 -24.83 6.94
N PHE A 34 21.18 -25.08 5.87
CA PHE A 34 20.76 -26.02 4.81
C PHE A 34 21.52 -27.35 4.82
N ASN A 35 22.44 -27.53 5.77
CA ASN A 35 23.34 -28.70 5.82
C ASN A 35 24.05 -28.99 4.49
N ALA A 36 24.35 -27.93 3.72
CA ALA A 36 24.95 -28.03 2.38
C ALA A 36 26.15 -27.09 2.24
N ASN A 37 27.16 -27.53 1.49
CA ASN A 37 28.31 -26.68 1.15
C ASN A 37 27.94 -25.73 0.02
N VAL A 38 27.98 -24.44 0.29
CA VAL A 38 27.67 -23.39 -0.67
C VAL A 38 28.92 -22.59 -0.97
N SER A 39 29.21 -22.40 -2.26
CA SER A 39 30.26 -21.49 -2.72
C SER A 39 29.68 -20.21 -3.29
N ILE A 40 30.24 -19.07 -2.90
CA ILE A 40 29.84 -17.75 -3.44
C ILE A 40 30.98 -17.21 -4.28
N THR A 41 30.71 -16.80 -5.53
CA THR A 41 31.69 -16.21 -6.44
C THR A 41 31.14 -14.93 -7.04
N HIS A 42 32.04 -14.01 -7.46
CA HIS A 42 31.67 -12.76 -8.14
C HIS A 42 32.22 -12.67 -9.57
N SER A 43 33.02 -13.64 -9.99
CA SER A 43 33.62 -13.66 -11.33
C SER A 43 33.05 -14.80 -12.17
N PRO A 44 32.20 -14.50 -13.17
CA PRO A 44 31.65 -15.52 -14.05
C PRO A 44 32.72 -16.05 -15.00
N ASN A 45 32.75 -17.36 -15.21
CA ASN A 45 33.52 -17.96 -16.29
C ASN A 45 32.85 -17.69 -17.65
N LYS A 46 33.53 -18.05 -18.75
CA LYS A 46 33.04 -17.79 -20.12
C LYS A 46 31.65 -18.38 -20.39
N SER A 47 31.34 -19.58 -19.91
CA SER A 47 30.07 -20.26 -20.16
C SER A 47 28.89 -19.65 -19.40
N ILE A 48 29.11 -19.09 -18.21
CA ILE A 48 28.07 -18.53 -17.36
C ILE A 48 27.89 -16.99 -17.58
N ARG A 49 28.89 -16.36 -18.20
CA ARG A 49 28.88 -14.90 -18.42
C ARG A 49 27.61 -14.36 -19.13
N PRO A 50 27.04 -15.02 -20.15
CA PRO A 50 25.80 -14.53 -20.77
C PRO A 50 24.62 -14.49 -19.79
N ILE A 51 24.43 -15.57 -19.02
CA ILE A 51 23.35 -15.66 -18.02
C ILE A 51 23.57 -14.62 -16.91
N TYR A 52 24.80 -14.45 -16.45
CA TYR A 52 25.15 -13.42 -15.46
C TYR A 52 24.82 -12.02 -15.95
N ASN A 53 25.14 -11.68 -17.21
CA ASN A 53 24.84 -10.38 -17.80
C ASN A 53 23.32 -10.18 -17.93
N LEU A 54 22.57 -11.23 -18.31
CA LEU A 54 21.12 -11.17 -18.38
C LEU A 54 20.49 -10.92 -16.99
N CYS A 55 20.95 -11.64 -15.96
CA CYS A 55 20.50 -11.40 -14.59
C CYS A 55 20.79 -9.97 -14.11
N LYS A 56 21.97 -9.44 -14.45
CA LYS A 56 22.36 -8.08 -14.12
C LYS A 56 21.49 -7.03 -14.84
N LEU A 57 21.15 -7.28 -16.10
CA LEU A 57 20.25 -6.43 -16.89
C LEU A 57 18.84 -6.44 -16.29
N ASN A 58 18.30 -7.62 -15.99
CA ASN A 58 16.99 -7.76 -15.34
C ASN A 58 16.93 -7.08 -13.98
N ALA A 59 17.98 -7.21 -13.16
CA ALA A 59 18.05 -6.52 -11.88
C ALA A 59 18.03 -4.99 -12.04
N ARG A 60 18.77 -4.44 -13.01
CA ARG A 60 18.73 -3.02 -13.33
C ARG A 60 17.33 -2.57 -13.76
N GLN A 61 16.69 -3.31 -14.66
CA GLN A 61 15.36 -2.99 -15.17
C GLN A 61 14.29 -3.03 -14.05
N ILE A 62 14.41 -3.96 -13.09
CA ILE A 62 13.53 -4.01 -11.91
C ILE A 62 13.76 -2.76 -11.03
N ILE A 63 15.00 -2.37 -10.79
CA ILE A 63 15.34 -1.18 -9.99
C ILE A 63 14.81 0.09 -10.68
N GLU A 64 15.07 0.26 -11.97
CA GLU A 64 14.58 1.41 -12.75
C GLU A 64 13.05 1.49 -12.74
N ASN A 65 12.36 0.38 -12.96
CA ASN A 65 10.91 0.31 -12.89
C ASN A 65 10.37 0.60 -11.46
N HIS A 66 11.13 0.24 -10.44
CA HIS A 66 10.73 0.49 -9.06
C HIS A 66 10.94 1.96 -8.68
N LEU A 67 12.04 2.56 -9.08
CA LEU A 67 12.33 3.98 -8.88
C LEU A 67 11.30 4.86 -9.60
N THR A 68 11.01 4.60 -10.87
CA THR A 68 10.00 5.36 -11.62
C THR A 68 8.59 5.23 -11.06
N LYS A 69 8.21 4.06 -10.49
CA LYS A 69 6.93 3.88 -9.80
C LYS A 69 6.89 4.63 -8.47
N SER A 70 7.96 4.57 -7.68
CA SER A 70 8.07 5.31 -6.42
C SER A 70 8.00 6.81 -6.65
N ASP A 71 8.73 7.32 -7.64
CA ASP A 71 8.69 8.74 -8.00
C ASP A 71 7.28 9.18 -8.41
N LYS A 72 6.59 8.38 -9.21
CA LYS A 72 5.21 8.67 -9.63
C LYS A 72 4.24 8.78 -8.45
N TYR A 73 4.35 7.90 -7.45
CA TYR A 73 3.53 8.00 -6.24
C TYR A 73 3.92 9.21 -5.39
N SER A 74 5.21 9.49 -5.26
CA SER A 74 5.68 10.67 -4.53
C SER A 74 5.13 11.96 -5.14
N PHE A 75 5.20 12.12 -6.48
CA PHE A 75 4.60 13.26 -7.18
C PHE A 75 3.09 13.35 -6.95
N ALA A 76 2.36 12.24 -7.08
CA ALA A 76 0.92 12.22 -6.83
C ALA A 76 0.56 12.63 -5.39
N PHE A 77 1.37 12.23 -4.40
CA PHE A 77 1.17 12.66 -3.01
C PHE A 77 1.52 14.14 -2.80
N ASP A 78 2.55 14.65 -3.49
CA ASP A 78 2.89 16.08 -3.44
C ASP A 78 1.78 16.93 -4.08
N ASP A 79 1.24 16.53 -5.23
CA ASP A 79 0.09 17.17 -5.85
C ASP A 79 -1.14 17.14 -4.93
N LEU A 80 -1.48 15.98 -4.37
CA LEU A 80 -2.58 15.86 -3.42
C LEU A 80 -2.42 16.81 -2.22
N ASN A 81 -1.21 16.92 -1.68
CA ASN A 81 -0.91 17.83 -0.58
C ASN A 81 -1.14 19.31 -0.95
N ASN A 82 -0.81 19.69 -2.18
CA ASN A 82 -1.07 21.05 -2.69
C ASN A 82 -2.57 21.34 -2.79
N TYR A 83 -3.40 20.38 -3.23
CA TYR A 83 -4.85 20.54 -3.33
C TYR A 83 -5.57 20.52 -1.99
N ILE A 84 -5.14 19.68 -1.05
CA ILE A 84 -5.82 19.54 0.25
C ILE A 84 -5.47 20.72 1.18
N GLY A 85 -4.39 21.47 0.92
CA GLY A 85 -3.98 22.61 1.74
C GLY A 85 -3.71 22.25 3.20
N ASN A 86 -3.19 21.07 3.47
CA ASN A 86 -3.03 20.56 4.81
C ASN A 86 -1.75 21.09 5.48
N GLN A 87 -1.84 21.51 6.75
CA GLN A 87 -0.66 21.91 7.54
C GLN A 87 0.31 20.74 7.74
N ASN A 88 -0.21 19.50 7.79
CA ASN A 88 0.60 18.28 7.90
C ASN A 88 0.61 17.54 6.56
N LYS A 89 1.81 17.21 6.07
CA LYS A 89 1.97 16.47 4.81
C LYS A 89 1.34 15.07 4.91
N VAL A 90 0.43 14.76 3.98
CA VAL A 90 -0.15 13.42 3.81
C VAL A 90 0.92 12.50 3.25
N ARG A 91 1.19 11.40 3.93
CA ARG A 91 2.13 10.34 3.52
C ARG A 91 1.49 8.96 3.52
N LYS A 92 0.37 8.81 4.23
CA LYS A 92 -0.37 7.56 4.33
C LYS A 92 -1.86 7.81 4.14
N ILE A 93 -2.43 7.11 3.17
CA ILE A 93 -3.86 7.14 2.85
C ILE A 93 -4.44 5.76 3.11
N GLU A 94 -5.59 5.70 3.79
CA GLU A 94 -6.43 4.51 3.84
C GLU A 94 -7.70 4.77 3.04
N SER A 95 -8.00 3.91 2.05
CA SER A 95 -9.22 4.02 1.26
C SER A 95 -10.17 2.88 1.58
N TYR A 96 -11.46 3.22 1.70
CA TYR A 96 -12.53 2.30 2.06
C TYR A 96 -13.58 2.22 0.97
N ASP A 97 -13.93 0.99 0.62
CA ASP A 97 -15.04 0.63 -0.28
C ASP A 97 -15.92 -0.40 0.41
N VAL A 98 -17.24 -0.20 0.37
CA VAL A 98 -18.23 -1.15 0.88
C VAL A 98 -18.92 -1.81 -0.31
N SER A 99 -18.82 -3.13 -0.37
CA SER A 99 -19.38 -3.93 -1.45
C SER A 99 -20.39 -4.94 -0.91
N HIS A 100 -21.54 -5.03 -1.57
CA HIS A 100 -22.57 -6.02 -1.29
C HIS A 100 -22.40 -7.22 -2.18
N ILE A 101 -22.19 -8.39 -1.58
CA ILE A 101 -22.15 -9.67 -2.28
C ILE A 101 -23.58 -10.23 -2.30
N SER A 102 -24.00 -10.87 -3.38
CA SER A 102 -25.32 -11.45 -3.54
C SER A 102 -25.75 -12.23 -2.28
N GLY A 103 -26.93 -11.87 -1.72
CA GLY A 103 -27.51 -12.48 -0.53
C GLY A 103 -26.90 -11.97 0.78
N ASN A 104 -27.52 -11.00 1.39
CA ASN A 104 -27.33 -10.51 2.79
C ASN A 104 -25.88 -10.47 3.36
N HIS A 105 -24.85 -10.54 2.52
CA HIS A 105 -23.46 -10.45 2.94
C HIS A 105 -22.82 -9.17 2.37
N ALA A 106 -22.35 -8.32 3.26
CA ALA A 106 -21.60 -7.14 2.88
C ALA A 106 -20.16 -7.27 3.41
N VAL A 107 -19.21 -6.77 2.64
CA VAL A 107 -17.80 -6.66 3.03
C VAL A 107 -17.31 -5.25 2.78
N ALA A 108 -16.39 -4.79 3.61
CA ALA A 108 -15.67 -3.57 3.33
C ALA A 108 -14.17 -3.86 3.13
N ALA A 109 -13.60 -3.29 2.10
CA ALA A 109 -12.17 -3.32 1.84
C ALA A 109 -11.52 -2.04 2.37
N CYS A 110 -10.35 -2.20 3.00
CA CYS A 110 -9.45 -1.12 3.32
C CYS A 110 -8.15 -1.34 2.55
N ILE A 111 -7.83 -0.46 1.65
CA ILE A 111 -6.55 -0.43 0.94
C ILE A 111 -5.68 0.70 1.47
N VAL A 112 -4.37 0.50 1.47
CA VAL A 112 -3.41 1.45 2.06
C VAL A 112 -2.40 1.88 1.02
N PHE A 113 -2.24 3.18 0.88
CA PHE A 113 -1.22 3.80 0.05
C PHE A 113 -0.24 4.60 0.90
N LEU A 114 1.03 4.47 0.59
CA LEU A 114 2.11 5.30 1.08
C LEU A 114 2.64 6.18 -0.06
N ASP A 115 3.39 7.21 0.24
CA ASP A 115 4.09 8.04 -0.74
C ASP A 115 5.09 7.24 -1.61
N THR A 116 5.42 6.01 -1.20
CA THR A 116 6.23 5.04 -1.95
C THR A 116 5.39 4.03 -2.75
N GLY A 117 4.06 4.08 -2.64
CA GLY A 117 3.13 3.18 -3.34
C GLY A 117 2.23 2.34 -2.45
N PRO A 118 1.51 1.37 -3.03
CA PRO A 118 0.52 0.57 -2.31
C PRO A 118 1.17 -0.37 -1.27
N SER A 119 0.69 -0.30 -0.03
CA SER A 119 1.15 -1.14 1.10
C SER A 119 0.25 -2.36 1.27
N LYS A 120 0.38 -3.37 0.40
CA LYS A 120 -0.49 -4.56 0.38
C LYS A 120 -0.53 -5.33 1.71
N LYS A 121 0.56 -5.30 2.50
CA LYS A 121 0.62 -5.92 3.84
C LYS A 121 -0.36 -5.31 4.84
N GLU A 122 -0.76 -4.06 4.61
CA GLU A 122 -1.70 -3.32 5.46
C GLU A 122 -3.15 -3.38 4.98
N TYR A 123 -3.42 -3.99 3.82
CA TYR A 123 -4.79 -4.19 3.32
C TYR A 123 -5.60 -5.04 4.28
N ARG A 124 -6.88 -4.70 4.44
CA ARG A 124 -7.80 -5.45 5.29
C ARG A 124 -9.15 -5.60 4.61
N ILE A 125 -9.79 -6.73 4.88
CA ILE A 125 -11.19 -6.98 4.55
C ILE A 125 -11.95 -7.12 5.87
N PHE A 126 -13.09 -6.47 5.95
CA PHE A 126 -13.97 -6.50 7.10
C PHE A 126 -15.30 -7.13 6.71
N ASN A 127 -15.68 -8.19 7.41
CA ASN A 127 -17.04 -8.70 7.32
C ASN A 127 -17.97 -7.73 8.02
N ILE A 128 -19.04 -7.33 7.34
CA ILE A 128 -20.08 -6.45 7.87
C ILE A 128 -21.16 -7.31 8.54
N PRO A 129 -21.61 -6.95 9.75
CA PRO A 129 -22.73 -7.62 10.41
C PRO A 129 -23.97 -7.59 9.51
N LYS A 130 -24.79 -8.67 9.58
CA LYS A 130 -26.01 -8.81 8.73
C LYS A 130 -26.98 -7.65 8.93
N GLU A 131 -27.07 -7.15 10.15
CA GLU A 131 -27.96 -6.04 10.55
C GLU A 131 -27.61 -4.72 9.84
N LEU A 132 -26.37 -4.59 9.39
CA LEU A 132 -25.87 -3.44 8.63
C LEU A 132 -25.85 -3.69 7.13
N SER A 133 -26.24 -4.89 6.66
CA SER A 133 -26.31 -5.21 5.24
C SER A 133 -27.33 -4.29 4.55
N GLY A 134 -26.91 -3.61 3.47
CA GLY A 134 -27.73 -2.58 2.78
C GLY A 134 -27.65 -1.19 3.40
N ASN A 135 -26.93 -1.00 4.50
CA ASN A 135 -26.67 0.30 5.10
C ASN A 135 -25.18 0.67 4.98
N ASP A 136 -24.81 1.32 3.88
CA ASP A 136 -23.42 1.70 3.58
C ASP A 136 -22.82 2.60 4.65
N VAL A 137 -23.62 3.54 5.16
CA VAL A 137 -23.20 4.50 6.19
C VAL A 137 -22.89 3.77 7.49
N GLY A 138 -23.79 2.90 7.95
CA GLY A 138 -23.59 2.09 9.15
C GLY A 138 -22.42 1.10 8.99
N SER A 139 -22.24 0.57 7.80
CA SER A 139 -21.12 -0.32 7.47
C SER A 139 -19.79 0.41 7.56
N LEU A 140 -19.67 1.58 6.98
CA LEU A 140 -18.49 2.45 7.08
C LEU A 140 -18.19 2.85 8.52
N GLU A 141 -19.20 3.26 9.26
CA GLU A 141 -19.06 3.60 10.69
C GLU A 141 -18.48 2.42 11.48
N HIS A 142 -19.04 1.23 11.29
CA HIS A 142 -18.57 -0.01 11.93
C HIS A 142 -17.09 -0.26 11.64
N VAL A 143 -16.69 -0.15 10.37
CA VAL A 143 -15.31 -0.42 9.92
C VAL A 143 -14.35 0.63 10.46
N ILE A 144 -14.70 1.92 10.37
CA ILE A 144 -13.86 3.02 10.88
C ILE A 144 -13.65 2.88 12.38
N LYS A 145 -14.72 2.60 13.18
CA LYS A 145 -14.58 2.36 14.63
C LYS A 145 -13.62 1.21 14.96
N ARG A 146 -13.69 0.09 14.23
CA ARG A 146 -12.74 -1.02 14.37
C ARG A 146 -11.31 -0.59 14.04
N ARG A 147 -11.16 0.24 13.02
CA ARG A 147 -9.85 0.72 12.57
C ARG A 147 -9.25 1.71 13.58
N LEU A 148 -10.04 2.60 14.15
CA LEU A 148 -9.62 3.51 15.23
C LEU A 148 -9.07 2.74 16.44
N LYS A 149 -9.72 1.63 16.82
CA LYS A 149 -9.20 0.75 17.87
C LYS A 149 -7.82 0.18 17.49
N TYR A 150 -7.66 -0.29 16.25
CA TYR A 150 -6.39 -0.79 15.75
C TYR A 150 -5.30 0.30 15.77
N TYR A 151 -5.61 1.55 15.43
CA TYR A 151 -4.64 2.65 15.49
C TYR A 151 -4.15 2.88 16.92
N LYS A 152 -5.05 2.81 17.89
CA LYS A 152 -4.72 2.92 19.31
C LYS A 152 -3.75 1.81 19.75
N ASP A 153 -4.07 0.57 19.40
CA ASP A 153 -3.28 -0.60 19.81
C ASP A 153 -1.89 -0.61 19.15
N LYS A 154 -1.78 -0.20 17.91
CA LYS A 154 -0.53 -0.23 17.13
C LYS A 154 0.24 1.09 17.13
N LYS A 155 -0.35 2.17 17.67
CA LYS A 155 0.21 3.55 17.67
C LYS A 155 0.54 4.04 16.25
N ILE A 156 -0.25 3.62 15.25
CA ILE A 156 -0.13 4.02 13.85
C ILE A 156 -1.48 4.47 13.33
N LYS A 157 -1.50 5.48 12.48
CA LYS A 157 -2.74 6.00 11.86
C LYS A 157 -2.44 6.47 10.43
N PRO A 158 -3.46 6.61 9.56
CA PRO A 158 -3.31 7.34 8.31
C PRO A 158 -3.33 8.85 8.56
N ASP A 159 -2.86 9.59 7.56
CA ASP A 159 -3.01 11.06 7.53
C ASP A 159 -4.31 11.45 6.85
N LEU A 160 -4.80 10.60 5.95
CA LEU A 160 -6.00 10.81 5.15
C LEU A 160 -6.81 9.53 5.04
N ILE A 161 -8.13 9.66 5.18
CA ILE A 161 -9.10 8.62 4.84
C ILE A 161 -9.83 9.02 3.56
N LEU A 162 -9.87 8.10 2.60
CA LEU A 162 -10.57 8.23 1.34
C LEU A 162 -11.78 7.29 1.31
N ILE A 163 -12.98 7.82 1.03
CA ILE A 163 -14.22 7.06 0.95
C ILE A 163 -14.67 7.00 -0.53
N ASP A 164 -14.95 5.80 -1.05
CA ASP A 164 -15.68 5.66 -2.31
C ASP A 164 -17.17 5.80 -2.02
N GLY A 165 -17.68 7.04 -2.13
CA GLY A 165 -19.06 7.30 -1.75
C GLY A 165 -19.47 8.76 -1.73
N GLY A 166 -20.77 9.01 -1.49
CA GLY A 166 -21.36 10.33 -1.53
C GLY A 166 -21.17 11.16 -0.25
N LYS A 167 -21.76 12.38 -0.27
CA LYS A 167 -21.69 13.35 0.82
C LYS A 167 -22.16 12.81 2.18
N ASN A 168 -23.17 11.93 2.18
CA ASN A 168 -23.66 11.33 3.43
C ASN A 168 -22.60 10.44 4.09
N GLN A 169 -21.93 9.58 3.29
CA GLN A 169 -20.86 8.70 3.76
C GLN A 169 -19.65 9.52 4.25
N LEU A 170 -19.29 10.59 3.54
CA LEU A 170 -18.27 11.54 3.97
C LEU A 170 -18.59 12.15 5.34
N ASN A 171 -19.78 12.74 5.48
CA ASN A 171 -20.18 13.44 6.71
C ASN A 171 -20.19 12.50 7.93
N TYR A 172 -20.73 11.30 7.75
CA TYR A 172 -20.74 10.28 8.81
C TYR A 172 -19.34 9.82 9.20
N SER A 173 -18.51 9.52 8.21
CA SER A 173 -17.12 9.09 8.45
C SER A 173 -16.34 10.16 9.20
N GLN A 174 -16.49 11.43 8.81
CA GLN A 174 -15.86 12.55 9.50
C GLN A 174 -16.40 12.73 10.93
N SER A 175 -17.71 12.55 11.15
CA SER A 175 -18.31 12.62 12.49
C SER A 175 -17.70 11.56 13.43
N VAL A 176 -17.48 10.34 12.93
CA VAL A 176 -16.84 9.26 13.70
C VAL A 176 -15.39 9.63 14.04
N ILE A 177 -14.64 10.19 13.10
CA ILE A 177 -13.27 10.65 13.32
C ILE A 177 -13.24 11.79 14.34
N ASN A 178 -14.11 12.81 14.19
CA ASN A 178 -14.18 13.95 15.09
C ASN A 178 -14.57 13.57 16.53
N SER A 179 -15.31 12.48 16.70
CA SER A 179 -15.67 11.94 18.02
C SER A 179 -14.56 11.11 18.67
N SER A 180 -13.44 10.92 17.98
CA SER A 180 -12.26 10.14 18.43
C SER A 180 -11.12 11.05 18.87
N ILE A 181 -10.05 10.45 19.37
CA ILE A 181 -8.79 11.15 19.66
C ILE A 181 -7.98 11.48 18.39
N TYR A 182 -8.42 11.04 17.22
CA TYR A 182 -7.74 11.16 15.91
C TYR A 182 -8.39 12.24 15.03
N LYS A 183 -8.80 13.37 15.63
CA LYS A 183 -9.48 14.49 14.94
C LYS A 183 -8.66 15.15 13.83
N ASP A 184 -7.36 14.91 13.82
CA ASP A 184 -6.42 15.39 12.82
C ASP A 184 -6.39 14.56 11.53
N ILE A 185 -7.05 13.40 11.50
CA ILE A 185 -7.22 12.63 10.26
C ILE A 185 -8.24 13.33 9.37
N LYS A 186 -7.84 13.77 8.18
CA LYS A 186 -8.76 14.28 7.16
C LYS A 186 -9.56 13.14 6.53
N VAL A 187 -10.81 13.43 6.18
CA VAL A 187 -11.65 12.53 5.40
C VAL A 187 -12.08 13.24 4.12
N ILE A 188 -11.91 12.58 3.00
CA ILE A 188 -12.41 13.01 1.69
C ILE A 188 -13.19 11.86 1.06
N SER A 189 -14.06 12.17 0.11
CA SER A 189 -14.76 11.14 -0.66
C SER A 189 -14.66 11.37 -2.16
N ILE A 190 -14.68 10.27 -2.92
CA ILE A 190 -14.77 10.30 -4.38
C ILE A 190 -16.18 9.91 -4.78
N VAL A 191 -16.83 10.79 -5.54
CA VAL A 191 -18.15 10.54 -6.13
C VAL A 191 -17.98 10.26 -7.61
N LYS A 192 -18.43 9.09 -8.04
CA LYS A 192 -18.48 8.74 -9.46
C LYS A 192 -19.57 9.53 -10.16
N GLY A 193 -19.22 10.21 -11.25
CA GLY A 193 -20.17 10.95 -12.07
C GLY A 193 -21.30 10.05 -12.62
N ILE A 194 -22.48 10.65 -12.86
CA ILE A 194 -23.72 9.98 -13.26
C ILE A 194 -23.55 9.03 -14.46
N ASN A 195 -22.62 9.31 -15.35
CA ASN A 195 -22.39 8.53 -16.58
C ASN A 195 -21.19 7.57 -16.52
N ARG A 196 -20.57 7.34 -15.36
CA ARG A 196 -19.33 6.51 -15.20
C ARG A 196 -18.20 6.85 -16.19
N ILE A 197 -18.22 8.03 -16.76
CA ILE A 197 -17.13 8.52 -17.62
C ILE A 197 -16.00 8.96 -16.68
N ARG A 198 -14.83 8.36 -16.84
CA ARG A 198 -13.64 8.59 -15.97
C ARG A 198 -13.21 10.07 -15.80
N ALA A 199 -13.71 10.95 -16.65
CA ALA A 199 -13.41 12.39 -16.62
C ALA A 199 -14.29 13.21 -15.66
N THR A 200 -15.20 12.59 -14.88
CA THR A 200 -16.18 13.32 -14.04
C THR A 200 -16.20 12.84 -12.58
N GLU A 201 -15.10 12.27 -12.09
CA GLU A 201 -14.98 11.99 -10.67
C GLU A 201 -14.83 13.29 -9.90
N THR A 202 -15.68 13.47 -8.87
CA THR A 202 -15.68 14.65 -8.01
C THR A 202 -15.15 14.26 -6.64
N VAL A 203 -14.15 14.99 -6.15
CA VAL A 203 -13.63 14.80 -4.80
C VAL A 203 -14.31 15.80 -3.87
N LEU A 204 -14.88 15.28 -2.79
CA LEU A 204 -15.56 16.07 -1.78
C LEU A 204 -14.76 16.11 -0.48
N SER A 205 -14.67 17.28 0.14
CA SER A 205 -14.25 17.47 1.52
C SER A 205 -15.42 18.06 2.32
N GLN A 206 -15.24 18.25 3.63
CA GLN A 206 -16.22 19.01 4.44
C GLN A 206 -16.34 20.47 4.01
N GLU A 207 -15.27 21.03 3.47
CA GLU A 207 -15.20 22.44 3.02
C GLU A 207 -15.85 22.63 1.64
N GLY A 208 -16.10 21.54 0.89
CA GLY A 208 -16.71 21.57 -0.44
C GLY A 208 -16.03 20.64 -1.44
N ILE A 209 -16.17 20.98 -2.72
CA ILE A 209 -15.55 20.24 -3.83
C ILE A 209 -14.08 20.61 -3.91
N ILE A 210 -13.22 19.60 -4.02
CA ILE A 210 -11.81 19.79 -4.34
C ILE A 210 -11.68 19.67 -5.87
N GLU A 211 -11.35 20.78 -6.52
CA GLU A 211 -11.13 20.79 -7.97
C GLU A 211 -9.68 20.45 -8.29
N PHE A 212 -9.48 19.41 -9.09
CA PHE A 212 -8.16 19.07 -9.65
C PHE A 212 -8.01 19.66 -11.04
N HIS A 213 -6.89 20.30 -11.31
CA HIS A 213 -6.59 20.78 -12.67
C HIS A 213 -6.34 19.57 -13.59
N LYS A 214 -6.82 19.65 -14.84
CA LYS A 214 -6.78 18.55 -15.82
C LYS A 214 -5.38 18.06 -16.20
N ASP A 215 -4.33 18.75 -15.81
CA ASP A 215 -2.93 18.48 -16.16
C ASP A 215 -2.12 17.89 -14.98
N SER A 216 -2.79 17.47 -13.92
CA SER A 216 -2.19 16.83 -12.73
C SER A 216 -2.39 15.34 -12.69
#